data_263f8df760840a7431e22671ab42913a
#
_entry.id   263f8df760840a7431e22671ab42913a
#
_cell.length_a   1.000
_cell.length_b   1.000
_cell.length_c   1.000
_cell.angle_alpha   90.00
_cell.angle_beta   90.00
_cell.angle_gamma   90.00
#
_symmetry.space_group_name_H-M   'P 1'
#
loop_
_entity.id
_entity.type
_entity.pdbx_description
1 polymer ?
#
loop_
_entity_poly.entity_id
_entity_poly.type
_entity_poly.pdbx_seq_one_letter_code
_entity_poly.pdbx_strand_id
1 'polypeptide(L)'
;VVLGLIFSLPYITPGSINRVRLDKIMPSWRATKIWLIIWCFAIIPDVVVAGGIPMIMQFRGGYNYTEFGIPTYHGIVNMLFLFVFPSLYYHFLLSKRKIILLVILLMSIWEMLVFRRGILMSGLVEIFFLFFIYKKFTKKMFIYTVFSVITIVLLFGAVGDIRGAENPYQYLLSPEGQFLSSLPSGFTWFYVYVTAGLANLAYNFAHIVPVYDFTSFQDLFPSVIRNLIYSDLGFHDTMTLVDDNANVSTMFEKLMPDLGIAGSLIVVTCLLLLFSIAYKNLLKSYRYSLFPYAIAMQCAIFSGFYNLFFIQTYFLLFIVTLVFVRIKIFTGSHPHV
;
A
#
# COMPACT_ATOMS: atom_id res chain seq x y z
N VAL A 1 12.27 12.13 -4.53
CA VAL A 1 11.03 11.44 -4.94
C VAL A 1 10.15 12.37 -5.76
N VAL A 2 9.79 13.56 -5.27
CA VAL A 2 8.99 14.56 -6.02
C VAL A 2 9.66 14.93 -7.33
N LEU A 3 10.97 15.17 -7.35
CA LEU A 3 11.74 15.41 -8.57
C LEU A 3 11.73 14.20 -9.52
N GLY A 4 11.85 12.98 -9.03
CA GLY A 4 11.74 11.76 -9.85
C GLY A 4 10.35 11.57 -10.46
N LEU A 5 9.29 11.86 -9.71
CA LEU A 5 7.92 11.94 -10.23
C LEU A 5 7.78 13.04 -11.28
N ILE A 6 8.34 14.23 -11.04
CA ILE A 6 8.35 15.34 -11.99
C ILE A 6 9.12 14.97 -13.27
N PHE A 7 10.23 14.25 -13.18
CA PHE A 7 10.98 13.78 -14.35
C PHE A 7 10.29 12.64 -15.11
N SER A 8 9.42 11.86 -14.46
CA SER A 8 8.57 10.86 -15.14
C SER A 8 7.30 11.47 -15.75
N LEU A 9 6.85 12.65 -15.27
CA LEU A 9 5.70 13.38 -15.75
C LEU A 9 5.75 13.77 -17.25
N PRO A 10 6.91 14.11 -17.88
CA PRO A 10 6.95 14.46 -19.31
C PRO A 10 6.51 13.33 -20.24
N TYR A 11 6.55 12.08 -19.77
CA TYR A 11 6.05 10.94 -20.53
C TYR A 11 4.55 10.68 -20.33
N ILE A 12 3.91 11.39 -19.39
CA ILE A 12 2.45 11.39 -19.19
C ILE A 12 1.85 12.47 -20.11
N THR A 13 1.95 12.26 -21.41
CA THR A 13 1.08 13.06 -22.30
C THR A 13 -0.36 12.61 -22.01
N PRO A 14 -1.30 13.56 -21.81
CA PRO A 14 -2.71 13.23 -21.53
C PRO A 14 -3.36 12.27 -22.53
N GLY A 15 -2.76 12.13 -23.72
CA GLY A 15 -3.20 11.22 -24.77
C GLY A 15 -2.62 9.80 -24.69
N SER A 16 -1.56 9.55 -23.90
CA SER A 16 -0.92 8.22 -23.86
C SER A 16 -1.72 7.20 -23.03
N ILE A 17 -2.32 7.63 -21.94
CA ILE A 17 -3.17 6.76 -21.08
C ILE A 17 -4.47 6.38 -21.78
N ASN A 18 -5.00 7.23 -22.67
CA ASN A 18 -6.20 6.92 -23.45
C ASN A 18 -6.02 5.74 -24.44
N ARG A 19 -4.79 5.28 -24.65
CA ARG A 19 -4.46 4.13 -25.51
C ARG A 19 -4.37 2.82 -24.75
N VAL A 20 -4.44 2.85 -23.42
CA VAL A 20 -4.34 1.66 -22.58
C VAL A 20 -5.58 0.78 -22.76
N ARG A 21 -5.37 -0.47 -23.13
CA ARG A 21 -6.43 -1.45 -23.33
C ARG A 21 -6.68 -2.20 -22.02
N LEU A 22 -7.72 -1.80 -21.29
CA LEU A 22 -8.07 -2.38 -20.00
C LEU A 22 -8.37 -3.88 -20.06
N ASP A 23 -8.97 -4.34 -21.16
CA ASP A 23 -9.25 -5.77 -21.40
C ASP A 23 -7.97 -6.62 -21.44
N LYS A 24 -6.85 -6.02 -21.78
CA LYS A 24 -5.55 -6.71 -21.82
C LYS A 24 -4.81 -6.64 -20.49
N ILE A 25 -4.89 -5.52 -19.79
CA ILE A 25 -4.11 -5.30 -18.54
C ILE A 25 -4.74 -5.91 -17.29
N MET A 26 -6.01 -6.30 -17.35
CA MET A 26 -6.75 -6.88 -16.22
C MET A 26 -6.96 -8.38 -16.37
N PRO A 27 -7.14 -9.13 -15.25
CA PRO A 27 -7.50 -10.55 -15.29
C PRO A 27 -8.87 -10.77 -15.93
N SER A 28 -9.06 -11.92 -16.57
CA SER A 28 -10.38 -12.35 -17.04
C SER A 28 -11.33 -12.61 -15.85
N TRP A 29 -12.64 -12.54 -16.07
CA TRP A 29 -13.64 -12.85 -15.03
C TRP A 29 -13.45 -14.25 -14.41
N ARG A 30 -13.13 -15.24 -15.26
CA ARG A 30 -12.84 -16.61 -14.80
C ARG A 30 -11.63 -16.64 -13.85
N ALA A 31 -10.54 -15.97 -14.23
CA ALA A 31 -9.35 -15.89 -13.39
C ALA A 31 -9.64 -15.15 -12.08
N THR A 32 -10.36 -14.01 -12.13
CA THR A 32 -10.73 -13.26 -10.93
C THR A 32 -11.54 -14.11 -9.95
N LYS A 33 -12.51 -14.91 -10.44
CA LYS A 33 -13.28 -15.82 -9.58
C LYS A 33 -12.40 -16.89 -8.93
N ILE A 34 -11.47 -17.48 -9.67
CA ILE A 34 -10.56 -18.49 -9.13
C ILE A 34 -9.71 -17.86 -8.02
N TRP A 35 -9.13 -16.70 -8.25
CA TRP A 35 -8.31 -16.01 -7.26
C TRP A 35 -9.13 -15.55 -6.05
N LEU A 36 -10.39 -15.15 -6.22
CA LEU A 36 -11.29 -14.84 -5.11
C LEU A 36 -11.53 -16.10 -4.24
N ILE A 37 -11.79 -17.24 -4.85
CA ILE A 37 -11.98 -18.50 -4.13
C ILE A 37 -10.69 -18.86 -3.36
N ILE A 38 -9.53 -18.78 -4.02
CA ILE A 38 -8.24 -19.03 -3.37
C ILE A 38 -8.05 -18.10 -2.17
N TRP A 39 -8.35 -16.80 -2.31
CA TRP A 39 -8.26 -15.84 -1.22
C TRP A 39 -9.20 -16.20 -0.06
N CYS A 40 -10.45 -16.55 -0.34
CA CYS A 40 -11.41 -16.98 0.69
C CYS A 40 -10.90 -18.19 1.50
N PHE A 41 -10.27 -19.15 0.85
CA PHE A 41 -9.67 -20.29 1.57
C PHE A 41 -8.36 -19.92 2.27
N ALA A 42 -7.59 -19.00 1.71
CA ALA A 42 -6.32 -18.58 2.26
C ALA A 42 -6.44 -17.78 3.57
N ILE A 43 -7.59 -17.17 3.87
CA ILE A 43 -7.79 -16.50 5.16
C ILE A 43 -8.04 -17.46 6.32
N ILE A 44 -8.46 -18.71 6.05
CA ILE A 44 -8.86 -19.67 7.07
C ILE A 44 -7.69 -20.06 8.00
N PRO A 45 -6.49 -20.42 7.51
CA PRO A 45 -5.36 -20.75 8.36
C PRO A 45 -4.97 -19.63 9.34
N ASP A 46 -4.99 -18.36 8.87
CA ASP A 46 -4.69 -17.21 9.74
C ASP A 46 -5.68 -17.12 10.91
N VAL A 47 -6.99 -17.30 10.64
CA VAL A 47 -8.03 -17.28 11.69
C VAL A 47 -7.89 -18.44 12.64
N VAL A 48 -7.60 -19.65 12.12
CA VAL A 48 -7.45 -20.86 12.95
C VAL A 48 -6.25 -20.74 13.89
N VAL A 49 -5.09 -20.30 13.38
CA VAL A 49 -3.88 -20.14 14.18
C VAL A 49 -4.03 -19.02 15.20
N ALA A 50 -4.69 -17.92 14.85
CA ALA A 50 -4.96 -16.83 15.79
C ALA A 50 -6.02 -17.18 16.84
N GLY A 51 -6.80 -18.25 16.65
CA GLY A 51 -7.90 -18.63 17.55
C GLY A 51 -9.18 -17.81 17.37
N GLY A 52 -9.25 -16.93 16.33
CA GLY A 52 -10.44 -16.14 16.05
C GLY A 52 -10.18 -14.90 15.21
N ILE A 53 -11.20 -14.07 15.08
CA ILE A 53 -11.12 -12.79 14.35
C ILE A 53 -10.65 -11.70 15.31
N PRO A 54 -9.60 -10.92 15.00
CA PRO A 54 -8.97 -9.94 15.89
C PRO A 54 -9.95 -8.98 16.56
N MET A 55 -10.87 -8.36 15.81
CA MET A 55 -11.84 -7.42 16.36
C MET A 55 -12.71 -8.08 17.43
N ILE A 56 -13.18 -9.32 17.20
CA ILE A 56 -14.02 -10.06 18.15
C ILE A 56 -13.21 -10.43 19.40
N MET A 57 -11.95 -10.83 19.21
CA MET A 57 -11.05 -11.21 20.29
C MET A 57 -10.67 -10.01 21.16
N GLN A 58 -10.46 -8.86 20.56
CA GLN A 58 -10.17 -7.61 21.28
C GLN A 58 -11.35 -7.17 22.16
N PHE A 59 -12.58 -7.29 21.69
CA PHE A 59 -13.78 -7.03 22.52
C PHE A 59 -13.94 -8.00 23.70
N ARG A 60 -13.35 -9.20 23.61
CA ARG A 60 -13.34 -10.17 24.71
C ARG A 60 -12.22 -9.94 25.72
N GLY A 61 -11.30 -9.03 25.45
CA GLY A 61 -10.20 -8.60 26.31
C GLY A 61 -8.84 -9.22 25.98
N GLY A 62 -7.84 -8.36 25.77
CA GLY A 62 -6.43 -8.74 25.85
C GLY A 62 -5.76 -9.25 24.56
N TYR A 63 -6.41 -9.28 23.41
CA TYR A 63 -5.76 -9.71 22.17
C TYR A 63 -4.95 -8.60 21.51
N ASN A 64 -3.68 -8.88 21.23
CA ASN A 64 -2.83 -8.00 20.45
C ASN A 64 -3.01 -8.28 18.94
N TYR A 65 -3.73 -7.40 18.24
CA TYR A 65 -4.03 -7.57 16.82
C TYR A 65 -2.78 -7.57 15.91
N THR A 66 -1.63 -7.09 16.39
CA THR A 66 -0.36 -7.12 15.63
C THR A 66 0.20 -8.52 15.47
N GLU A 67 -0.25 -9.47 16.31
CA GLU A 67 0.13 -10.88 16.26
C GLU A 67 -0.75 -11.71 15.31
N PHE A 68 -1.77 -11.08 14.69
CA PHE A 68 -2.65 -11.78 13.77
C PHE A 68 -1.94 -12.14 12.46
N GLY A 69 -2.06 -13.43 12.14
CA GLY A 69 -1.61 -13.99 10.86
C GLY A 69 -0.30 -14.77 11.00
N ILE A 70 -0.19 -15.82 10.20
CA ILE A 70 1.01 -16.66 10.14
C ILE A 70 2.12 -15.87 9.42
N PRO A 71 3.30 -15.70 10.02
CA PRO A 71 4.42 -15.00 9.41
C PRO A 71 4.68 -15.46 7.97
N THR A 72 4.96 -14.54 7.06
CA THR A 72 5.12 -14.78 5.61
C THR A 72 3.81 -15.15 4.89
N TYR A 73 3.07 -16.14 5.38
CA TYR A 73 1.81 -16.60 4.77
C TYR A 73 0.77 -15.47 4.73
N HIS A 74 0.63 -14.74 5.82
CA HIS A 74 -0.27 -13.60 5.90
C HIS A 74 0.06 -12.50 4.87
N GLY A 75 1.34 -12.29 4.57
CA GLY A 75 1.78 -11.39 3.49
C GLY A 75 1.28 -11.82 2.11
N ILE A 76 1.24 -13.14 1.86
CA ILE A 76 0.69 -13.71 0.62
C ILE A 76 -0.82 -13.54 0.57
N VAL A 77 -1.53 -13.72 1.68
CA VAL A 77 -2.99 -13.48 1.77
C VAL A 77 -3.32 -12.02 1.44
N ASN A 78 -2.55 -11.08 1.99
CA ASN A 78 -2.69 -9.65 1.70
C ASN A 78 -2.37 -9.35 0.22
N MET A 79 -1.35 -9.97 -0.35
CA MET A 79 -1.03 -9.86 -1.77
C MET A 79 -2.21 -10.34 -2.66
N LEU A 80 -2.85 -11.45 -2.30
CA LEU A 80 -4.03 -11.95 -3.00
C LEU A 80 -5.21 -10.97 -2.90
N PHE A 81 -5.42 -10.35 -1.73
CA PHE A 81 -6.43 -9.29 -1.57
C PHE A 81 -6.17 -8.15 -2.55
N LEU A 82 -4.97 -7.60 -2.58
CA LEU A 82 -4.59 -6.48 -3.46
C LEU A 82 -4.70 -6.85 -4.95
N PHE A 83 -4.56 -8.12 -5.31
CA PHE A 83 -4.79 -8.58 -6.68
C PHE A 83 -6.28 -8.74 -7.01
N VAL A 84 -7.07 -9.32 -6.11
CA VAL A 84 -8.49 -9.66 -6.35
C VAL A 84 -9.39 -8.43 -6.27
N PHE A 85 -9.15 -7.57 -5.30
CA PHE A 85 -10.01 -6.43 -4.97
C PHE A 85 -10.19 -5.44 -6.15
N PRO A 86 -9.11 -4.90 -6.77
CA PRO A 86 -9.25 -4.06 -7.96
C PRO A 86 -9.72 -4.84 -9.19
N SER A 87 -9.43 -6.15 -9.28
CA SER A 87 -9.95 -6.99 -10.36
C SER A 87 -11.48 -7.12 -10.31
N LEU A 88 -12.06 -7.30 -9.14
CA LEU A 88 -13.51 -7.30 -8.95
C LEU A 88 -14.11 -5.95 -9.32
N TYR A 89 -13.49 -4.85 -8.90
CA TYR A 89 -13.97 -3.51 -9.25
C TYR A 89 -13.96 -3.28 -10.76
N TYR A 90 -12.93 -3.73 -11.47
CA TYR A 90 -12.90 -3.72 -12.93
C TYR A 90 -14.09 -4.44 -13.54
N HIS A 91 -14.40 -5.65 -13.09
CA HIS A 91 -15.56 -6.40 -13.58
C HIS A 91 -16.89 -5.78 -13.19
N PHE A 92 -16.96 -5.09 -12.04
CA PHE A 92 -18.12 -4.28 -11.69
C PHE A 92 -18.31 -3.11 -12.67
N LEU A 93 -17.24 -2.42 -13.04
CA LEU A 93 -17.30 -1.32 -14.02
C LEU A 93 -17.85 -1.79 -15.38
N LEU A 94 -17.50 -3.01 -15.80
CA LEU A 94 -17.96 -3.57 -17.07
C LEU A 94 -19.40 -4.07 -16.99
N SER A 95 -19.76 -4.85 -15.97
CA SER A 95 -21.03 -5.59 -15.91
C SER A 95 -22.13 -4.88 -15.15
N LYS A 96 -21.80 -3.90 -14.28
CA LYS A 96 -22.69 -3.19 -13.35
C LYS A 96 -23.48 -4.11 -12.40
N ARG A 97 -23.04 -5.34 -12.20
CA ARG A 97 -23.71 -6.32 -11.34
C ARG A 97 -23.51 -5.97 -9.88
N LYS A 98 -24.59 -5.67 -9.16
CA LYS A 98 -24.58 -5.29 -7.74
C LYS A 98 -23.96 -6.36 -6.83
N ILE A 99 -24.05 -7.63 -7.20
CA ILE A 99 -23.44 -8.72 -6.44
C ILE A 99 -21.91 -8.58 -6.33
N ILE A 100 -21.24 -8.07 -7.37
CA ILE A 100 -19.79 -7.83 -7.32
C ILE A 100 -19.46 -6.71 -6.30
N LEU A 101 -20.29 -5.68 -6.27
CA LEU A 101 -20.14 -4.59 -5.28
C LEU A 101 -20.34 -5.11 -3.85
N LEU A 102 -21.31 -6.03 -3.64
CA LEU A 102 -21.49 -6.68 -2.34
C LEU A 102 -20.23 -7.48 -1.94
N VAL A 103 -19.62 -8.23 -2.86
CA VAL A 103 -18.38 -8.97 -2.58
C VAL A 103 -17.24 -8.01 -2.21
N ILE A 104 -17.08 -6.89 -2.94
CA ILE A 104 -16.08 -5.85 -2.62
C ILE A 104 -16.33 -5.29 -1.21
N LEU A 105 -17.60 -5.02 -0.85
CA LEU A 105 -17.97 -4.55 0.48
C LEU A 105 -17.63 -5.59 1.56
N LEU A 106 -17.93 -6.86 1.34
CA LEU A 106 -17.60 -7.94 2.28
C LEU A 106 -16.08 -8.09 2.47
N MET A 107 -15.30 -7.98 1.39
CA MET A 107 -13.84 -7.96 1.48
C MET A 107 -13.32 -6.75 2.27
N SER A 108 -13.94 -5.57 2.07
CA SER A 108 -13.59 -4.37 2.85
C SER A 108 -13.90 -4.53 4.34
N ILE A 109 -15.07 -5.10 4.67
CA ILE A 109 -15.45 -5.40 6.05
C ILE A 109 -14.46 -6.40 6.67
N TRP A 110 -14.02 -7.40 5.92
CA TRP A 110 -13.02 -8.35 6.39
C TRP A 110 -11.71 -7.64 6.83
N GLU A 111 -11.15 -6.76 5.99
CA GLU A 111 -9.92 -6.04 6.33
C GLU A 111 -10.09 -5.13 7.57
N MET A 112 -11.30 -4.58 7.78
CA MET A 112 -11.62 -3.83 9.00
C MET A 112 -11.69 -4.75 10.22
N LEU A 113 -12.31 -5.94 10.11
CA LEU A 113 -12.42 -6.91 11.19
C LEU A 113 -11.07 -7.45 11.67
N VAL A 114 -10.08 -7.49 10.78
CA VAL A 114 -8.71 -7.91 11.11
C VAL A 114 -7.76 -6.73 11.38
N PHE A 115 -8.29 -5.51 11.52
CA PHE A 115 -7.55 -4.25 11.76
C PHE A 115 -6.51 -3.89 10.70
N ARG A 116 -6.66 -4.36 9.47
CA ARG A 116 -5.73 -4.13 8.35
C ARG A 116 -6.09 -2.92 7.50
N ARG A 117 -6.26 -1.76 8.14
CA ARG A 117 -6.60 -0.49 7.46
C ARG A 117 -5.64 -0.15 6.33
N GLY A 118 -4.34 -0.42 6.51
CA GLY A 118 -3.32 -0.13 5.50
C GLY A 118 -3.54 -0.91 4.20
N ILE A 119 -3.88 -2.20 4.29
CA ILE A 119 -4.15 -3.05 3.11
C ILE A 119 -5.44 -2.62 2.42
N LEU A 120 -6.49 -2.31 3.18
CA LEU A 120 -7.73 -1.77 2.61
C LEU A 120 -7.48 -0.45 1.86
N MET A 121 -6.74 0.49 2.48
CA MET A 121 -6.36 1.75 1.84
C MET A 121 -5.57 1.53 0.55
N SER A 122 -4.67 0.55 0.56
CA SER A 122 -3.90 0.16 -0.62
C SER A 122 -4.80 -0.31 -1.76
N GLY A 123 -5.73 -1.21 -1.46
CA GLY A 123 -6.72 -1.68 -2.43
C GLY A 123 -7.60 -0.55 -2.98
N LEU A 124 -7.99 0.42 -2.14
CA LEU A 124 -8.74 1.60 -2.58
C LEU A 124 -7.91 2.51 -3.48
N VAL A 125 -6.63 2.69 -3.20
CA VAL A 125 -5.69 3.45 -4.07
C VAL A 125 -5.54 2.75 -5.42
N GLU A 126 -5.45 1.43 -5.47
CA GLU A 126 -5.41 0.67 -6.73
C GLU A 126 -6.71 0.82 -7.53
N ILE A 127 -7.88 0.75 -6.87
CA ILE A 127 -9.19 1.04 -7.49
C ILE A 127 -9.22 2.46 -8.06
N PHE A 128 -8.68 3.42 -7.33
CA PHE A 128 -8.60 4.81 -7.75
C PHE A 128 -7.80 4.94 -9.06
N PHE A 129 -6.60 4.34 -9.14
CA PHE A 129 -5.82 4.37 -10.37
C PHE A 129 -6.53 3.66 -11.53
N LEU A 130 -7.15 2.51 -11.28
CA LEU A 130 -7.96 1.82 -12.27
C LEU A 130 -9.09 2.72 -12.81
N PHE A 131 -9.77 3.42 -11.91
CA PHE A 131 -10.87 4.31 -12.28
C PHE A 131 -10.40 5.49 -13.15
N PHE A 132 -9.25 6.09 -12.84
CA PHE A 132 -8.65 7.16 -13.64
C PHE A 132 -8.22 6.70 -15.05
N ILE A 133 -7.73 5.46 -15.17
CA ILE A 133 -7.41 4.88 -16.47
C ILE A 133 -8.70 4.56 -17.26
N TYR A 134 -9.75 4.14 -16.55
CA TYR A 134 -11.04 3.75 -17.16
C TYR A 134 -11.86 4.96 -17.64
N LYS A 135 -11.85 6.05 -16.89
CA LYS A 135 -12.65 7.24 -17.18
C LYS A 135 -11.80 8.47 -17.42
N LYS A 136 -12.18 9.29 -18.41
CA LYS A 136 -11.58 10.62 -18.58
C LYS A 136 -11.82 11.47 -17.34
N PHE A 137 -10.77 12.17 -16.90
CA PHE A 137 -10.83 13.09 -15.77
C PHE A 137 -11.82 14.24 -16.05
N THR A 138 -12.79 14.43 -15.18
CA THR A 138 -13.79 15.49 -15.27
C THR A 138 -13.82 16.31 -13.98
N LYS A 139 -14.34 17.55 -14.02
CA LYS A 139 -14.53 18.38 -12.82
C LYS A 139 -15.36 17.65 -11.75
N LYS A 140 -16.39 16.88 -12.14
CA LYS A 140 -17.18 16.07 -11.20
C LYS A 140 -16.33 15.01 -10.51
N MET A 141 -15.48 14.33 -11.27
CA MET A 141 -14.54 13.34 -10.69
C MET A 141 -13.59 13.99 -9.69
N PHE A 142 -13.05 15.18 -10.00
CA PHE A 142 -12.21 15.91 -9.05
C PHE A 142 -12.95 16.17 -7.73
N ILE A 143 -14.17 16.70 -7.81
CA ILE A 143 -15.00 16.98 -6.62
C ILE A 143 -15.26 15.70 -5.83
N TYR A 144 -15.65 14.59 -6.50
CA TYR A 144 -15.86 13.30 -5.81
C TYR A 144 -14.57 12.76 -5.19
N THR A 145 -13.43 12.93 -5.84
CA THR A 145 -12.12 12.54 -5.30
C THR A 145 -11.81 13.32 -4.04
N VAL A 146 -11.92 14.65 -4.07
CA VAL A 146 -11.69 15.51 -2.91
C VAL A 146 -12.63 15.12 -1.76
N PHE A 147 -13.92 14.95 -2.04
CA PHE A 147 -14.89 14.54 -1.03
C PHE A 147 -14.55 13.16 -0.44
N SER A 148 -14.15 12.19 -1.29
CA SER A 148 -13.73 10.86 -0.84
C SER A 148 -12.48 10.92 0.05
N VAL A 149 -11.49 11.76 -0.30
CA VAL A 149 -10.28 11.96 0.52
C VAL A 149 -10.67 12.54 1.88
N ILE A 150 -11.51 13.57 1.91
CA ILE A 150 -11.98 14.18 3.17
C ILE A 150 -12.73 13.12 4.01
N THR A 151 -13.62 12.33 3.40
CA THR A 151 -14.35 11.27 4.10
C THR A 151 -13.39 10.23 4.68
N ILE A 152 -12.37 9.84 3.92
CA ILE A 152 -11.34 8.91 4.41
C ILE A 152 -10.58 9.49 5.59
N VAL A 153 -10.17 10.77 5.54
CA VAL A 153 -9.48 11.46 6.64
C VAL A 153 -10.36 11.47 7.90
N LEU A 154 -11.65 11.79 7.75
CA LEU A 154 -12.59 11.82 8.89
C LEU A 154 -12.79 10.41 9.48
N LEU A 155 -12.97 9.39 8.66
CA LEU A 155 -13.11 8.00 9.11
C LEU A 155 -11.83 7.51 9.78
N PHE A 156 -10.67 7.86 9.24
CA PHE A 156 -9.37 7.51 9.82
C PHE A 156 -9.21 8.10 11.22
N GLY A 157 -9.62 9.38 11.41
CA GLY A 157 -9.63 10.04 12.70
C GLY A 157 -10.58 9.35 13.68
N ALA A 158 -11.84 9.14 13.29
CA ALA A 158 -12.83 8.49 14.15
C ALA A 158 -12.38 7.10 14.62
N VAL A 159 -11.77 6.30 13.73
CA VAL A 159 -11.20 4.99 14.11
C VAL A 159 -9.96 5.16 14.98
N GLY A 160 -9.17 6.21 14.78
CA GLY A 160 -8.03 6.55 15.64
C GLY A 160 -8.47 6.85 17.07
N ASP A 161 -9.49 7.67 17.22
CA ASP A 161 -10.03 8.08 18.52
C ASP A 161 -10.65 6.91 19.31
N ILE A 162 -11.28 5.96 18.62
CA ILE A 162 -11.78 4.71 19.25
C ILE A 162 -10.64 3.86 19.83
N ARG A 163 -9.44 3.94 19.26
CA ARG A 163 -8.28 3.12 19.68
C ARG A 163 -7.47 3.75 20.82
N GLY A 164 -7.39 5.07 20.89
CA GLY A 164 -6.64 5.80 21.89
C GLY A 164 -7.54 6.83 22.56
N ALA A 165 -7.48 6.91 23.88
CA ALA A 165 -8.17 7.98 24.60
C ALA A 165 -7.71 9.33 24.07
N GLU A 166 -8.66 10.21 23.76
CA GLU A 166 -8.52 11.64 23.48
C GLU A 166 -7.27 12.06 22.67
N ASN A 167 -7.49 12.40 21.42
CA ASN A 167 -6.57 13.05 20.46
C ASN A 167 -5.09 13.15 20.94
N PRO A 168 -4.32 12.04 20.89
CA PRO A 168 -3.02 11.94 21.56
C PRO A 168 -1.95 12.85 20.96
N TYR A 169 -2.24 13.52 19.83
CA TYR A 169 -1.27 14.32 19.09
C TYR A 169 -1.47 15.82 19.19
N GLN A 170 -2.38 16.31 20.05
CA GLN A 170 -2.53 17.75 20.22
C GLN A 170 -1.25 18.44 20.71
N TYR A 171 -0.46 17.74 21.53
CA TYR A 171 0.81 18.26 22.03
C TYR A 171 1.92 18.35 20.96
N LEU A 172 1.77 17.63 19.86
CA LEU A 172 2.72 17.69 18.73
C LEU A 172 2.41 18.82 17.75
N LEU A 173 1.30 19.54 17.94
CA LEU A 173 0.96 20.66 17.09
C LEU A 173 1.84 21.86 17.42
N SER A 174 2.48 22.44 16.39
CA SER A 174 3.12 23.74 16.52
C SER A 174 2.06 24.82 16.89
N PRO A 175 2.48 25.99 17.42
CA PRO A 175 1.56 27.09 17.68
C PRO A 175 0.68 27.44 16.46
N GLU A 176 1.26 27.41 15.27
CA GLU A 176 0.55 27.68 14.01
C GLU A 176 -0.42 26.57 13.64
N GLY A 177 -0.17 25.34 14.10
CA GLY A 177 -1.02 24.16 13.87
C GLY A 177 -2.14 23.99 14.87
N GLN A 178 -2.19 24.77 15.96
CA GLN A 178 -3.19 24.60 17.01
C GLN A 178 -4.63 24.80 16.54
N PHE A 179 -4.87 25.55 15.45
CA PHE A 179 -6.20 25.66 14.85
C PHE A 179 -6.77 24.30 14.42
N LEU A 180 -5.92 23.29 14.14
CA LEU A 180 -6.36 21.94 13.79
C LEU A 180 -7.08 21.24 14.93
N SER A 181 -6.82 21.63 16.19
CA SER A 181 -7.52 21.09 17.36
C SER A 181 -9.02 21.46 17.39
N SER A 182 -9.41 22.52 16.69
CA SER A 182 -10.81 22.92 16.52
C SER A 182 -11.53 22.17 15.40
N LEU A 183 -10.79 21.42 14.58
CA LEU A 183 -11.32 20.59 13.49
C LEU A 183 -11.54 19.14 13.98
N PRO A 184 -12.32 18.33 13.24
CA PRO A 184 -12.40 16.89 13.51
C PRO A 184 -11.01 16.26 13.60
N SER A 185 -10.80 15.37 14.55
CA SER A 185 -9.51 14.76 14.91
C SER A 185 -8.75 14.16 13.71
N GLY A 186 -9.47 13.70 12.68
CA GLY A 186 -8.88 13.19 11.45
C GLY A 186 -7.93 14.17 10.77
N PHE A 187 -8.16 15.48 10.86
CA PHE A 187 -7.26 16.48 10.29
C PHE A 187 -5.97 16.59 11.10
N THR A 188 -6.06 16.51 12.42
CA THR A 188 -4.87 16.48 13.30
C THR A 188 -4.05 15.21 13.05
N TRP A 189 -4.70 14.05 12.99
CA TRP A 189 -4.05 12.79 12.65
C TRP A 189 -3.33 12.87 11.30
N PHE A 190 -4.01 13.35 10.27
CA PHE A 190 -3.43 13.50 8.93
C PHE A 190 -2.23 14.45 8.94
N TYR A 191 -2.35 15.61 9.59
CA TYR A 191 -1.27 16.59 9.71
C TYR A 191 -0.03 15.96 10.37
N VAL A 192 -0.20 15.33 11.53
CA VAL A 192 0.91 14.70 12.25
C VAL A 192 1.56 13.60 11.43
N TYR A 193 0.78 12.75 10.77
CA TYR A 193 1.35 11.71 9.89
C TYR A 193 2.18 12.28 8.74
N VAL A 194 1.79 13.42 8.17
CA VAL A 194 2.55 14.08 7.10
C VAL A 194 3.82 14.75 7.64
N THR A 195 3.71 15.45 8.76
CA THR A 195 4.81 16.29 9.28
C THR A 195 5.82 15.50 10.10
N ALA A 196 5.37 14.53 10.90
CA ALA A 196 6.26 13.73 11.75
C ALA A 196 7.28 12.92 10.92
N GLY A 197 6.85 12.34 9.80
CA GLY A 197 7.78 11.63 8.91
C GLY A 197 8.90 12.51 8.38
N LEU A 198 8.60 13.76 8.02
CA LEU A 198 9.59 14.72 7.57
C LEU A 198 10.48 15.23 8.73
N ALA A 199 9.90 15.44 9.92
CA ALA A 199 10.66 15.84 11.12
C ALA A 199 11.65 14.74 11.53
N ASN A 200 11.20 13.48 11.59
CA ASN A 200 12.05 12.33 11.85
C ASN A 200 13.18 12.20 10.81
N LEU A 201 12.89 12.38 9.53
CA LEU A 201 13.90 12.38 8.47
C LEU A 201 14.94 13.49 8.68
N ALA A 202 14.48 14.74 8.93
CA ALA A 202 15.37 15.89 9.10
C ALA A 202 16.29 15.71 10.32
N TYR A 203 15.75 15.21 11.43
CA TYR A 203 16.53 14.92 12.62
C TYR A 203 17.63 13.87 12.35
N ASN A 204 17.24 12.76 11.75
CA ASN A 204 18.18 11.65 11.49
C ASN A 204 19.20 11.98 10.39
N PHE A 205 18.85 12.84 9.44
CA PHE A 205 19.79 13.28 8.40
C PHE A 205 21.07 13.87 8.97
N ALA A 206 20.97 14.55 10.12
CA ALA A 206 22.12 15.21 10.78
C ALA A 206 22.85 14.30 11.79
N HIS A 207 22.21 13.24 12.31
CA HIS A 207 22.70 12.52 13.49
C HIS A 207 22.99 11.03 13.22
N ILE A 208 22.53 10.47 12.09
CA ILE A 208 22.63 9.03 11.87
C ILE A 208 24.03 8.61 11.40
N VAL A 209 24.53 7.52 11.98
CA VAL A 209 25.77 6.85 11.55
C VAL A 209 25.38 5.53 10.90
N PRO A 210 25.66 5.32 9.60
CA PRO A 210 25.25 4.11 8.90
C PRO A 210 26.04 2.88 9.37
N VAL A 211 25.35 1.74 9.47
CA VAL A 211 25.94 0.45 9.92
C VAL A 211 26.38 -0.42 8.75
N TYR A 212 25.76 -0.29 7.57
CA TYR A 212 26.06 -1.02 6.32
C TYR A 212 25.84 -2.54 6.40
N ASP A 213 24.79 -3.00 7.09
CA ASP A 213 24.49 -4.42 7.30
C ASP A 213 23.36 -4.97 6.42
N PHE A 214 22.77 -4.15 5.57
CA PHE A 214 21.68 -4.49 4.64
C PHE A 214 20.39 -4.99 5.30
N THR A 215 20.18 -4.72 6.57
CA THR A 215 18.97 -5.10 7.32
C THR A 215 17.69 -4.44 6.78
N SER A 216 17.81 -3.33 6.06
CA SER A 216 16.69 -2.67 5.36
C SER A 216 15.91 -3.60 4.44
N PHE A 217 16.57 -4.62 3.89
CA PHE A 217 15.99 -5.54 2.92
C PHE A 217 15.38 -6.79 3.56
N GLN A 218 15.53 -6.97 4.88
CA GLN A 218 15.10 -8.19 5.57
C GLN A 218 13.61 -8.50 5.38
N ASP A 219 12.75 -7.46 5.35
CA ASP A 219 11.29 -7.61 5.23
C ASP A 219 10.82 -7.96 3.81
N LEU A 220 11.73 -7.96 2.82
CA LEU A 220 11.46 -8.48 1.48
C LEU A 220 11.44 -10.01 1.45
N PHE A 221 12.16 -10.65 2.37
CA PHE A 221 12.30 -12.11 2.39
C PHE A 221 11.24 -12.78 3.27
N PRO A 222 10.78 -13.97 2.86
CA PRO A 222 10.02 -14.86 3.74
C PRO A 222 10.76 -15.09 5.05
N SER A 223 10.03 -15.24 6.16
CA SER A 223 10.63 -15.38 7.51
C SER A 223 11.68 -16.49 7.59
N VAL A 224 11.46 -17.61 6.88
CA VAL A 224 12.45 -18.73 6.83
C VAL A 224 13.77 -18.29 6.22
N ILE A 225 13.71 -17.57 5.08
CA ILE A 225 14.90 -17.08 4.38
C ILE A 225 15.53 -15.92 5.19
N ARG A 226 14.70 -15.03 5.72
CA ARG A 226 15.14 -13.93 6.58
C ARG A 226 15.95 -14.44 7.76
N ASN A 227 15.43 -15.42 8.49
CA ASN A 227 16.11 -15.98 9.66
C ASN A 227 17.42 -16.71 9.30
N LEU A 228 17.53 -17.23 8.07
CA LEU A 228 18.77 -17.86 7.59
C LEU A 228 19.87 -16.82 7.26
N ILE A 229 19.48 -15.68 6.65
CA ILE A 229 20.43 -14.65 6.20
C ILE A 229 20.78 -13.68 7.33
N TYR A 230 19.80 -13.34 8.17
CA TYR A 230 19.89 -12.27 9.18
C TYR A 230 19.80 -12.81 10.62
N SER A 231 20.09 -14.11 10.85
CA SER A 231 19.98 -14.74 12.17
C SER A 231 20.83 -14.08 13.25
N ASP A 232 22.01 -13.59 12.86
CA ASP A 232 23.00 -13.00 13.75
C ASP A 232 22.99 -11.47 13.74
N LEU A 233 22.21 -10.87 12.84
CA LEU A 233 22.07 -9.43 12.76
C LEU A 233 20.88 -9.03 13.66
N GLY A 234 21.19 -8.40 14.78
CA GLY A 234 20.17 -7.81 15.64
C GLY A 234 19.27 -6.84 14.84
N PHE A 235 18.06 -6.60 15.32
CA PHE A 235 17.28 -5.47 14.81
C PHE A 235 18.04 -4.20 15.20
N HIS A 236 18.72 -3.58 14.25
CA HIS A 236 19.24 -2.23 14.47
C HIS A 236 18.06 -1.28 14.57
N ASP A 237 18.13 -0.42 15.55
CA ASP A 237 17.12 0.60 15.75
C ASP A 237 16.98 1.39 14.45
N THR A 238 15.75 1.46 14.03
CA THR A 238 15.32 2.37 12.99
C THR A 238 15.67 3.81 13.40
N MET A 239 15.40 4.77 12.56
CA MET A 239 15.59 6.18 12.88
C MET A 239 15.16 6.52 14.30
N THR A 240 15.92 7.37 14.98
CA THR A 240 15.48 7.99 16.25
C THR A 240 14.24 8.84 15.97
N LEU A 241 13.18 8.60 16.72
CA LEU A 241 11.96 9.36 16.58
C LEU A 241 12.08 10.68 17.36
N VAL A 242 11.54 11.76 16.79
CA VAL A 242 11.40 13.04 17.49
C VAL A 242 10.43 12.93 18.67
N ASP A 243 9.45 12.02 18.53
CA ASP A 243 8.50 11.65 19.58
C ASP A 243 8.10 10.17 19.40
N ASP A 244 8.11 9.40 20.48
CA ASP A 244 7.83 7.95 20.46
C ASP A 244 6.43 7.62 19.93
N ASN A 245 5.47 8.52 20.07
CA ASN A 245 4.12 8.34 19.55
C ASN A 245 4.01 8.72 18.07
N ALA A 246 4.95 9.51 17.55
CA ALA A 246 5.04 9.91 16.15
C ALA A 246 5.86 8.90 15.34
N ASN A 247 5.49 7.63 15.39
CA ASN A 247 6.20 6.48 14.82
C ASN A 247 6.09 6.35 13.29
N VAL A 248 5.72 7.42 12.60
CA VAL A 248 5.74 7.48 11.14
C VAL A 248 7.05 8.11 10.69
N SER A 249 7.62 7.54 9.64
CA SER A 249 8.83 8.04 9.03
C SER A 249 8.65 8.10 7.50
N THR A 250 9.70 8.42 6.78
CA THR A 250 9.69 8.42 5.31
C THR A 250 10.14 7.06 4.77
N MET A 251 10.16 6.94 3.44
CA MET A 251 10.78 5.76 2.79
C MET A 251 12.24 5.55 3.15
N PHE A 252 12.90 6.53 3.73
CA PHE A 252 14.33 6.48 4.14
C PHE A 252 14.53 5.88 5.54
N GLU A 253 13.47 5.60 6.28
CA GLU A 253 13.51 5.13 7.67
C GLU A 253 14.54 4.03 7.93
N LYS A 254 14.49 2.97 7.14
CA LYS A 254 15.42 1.84 7.25
C LYS A 254 16.66 2.01 6.38
N LEU A 255 16.53 2.73 5.26
CA LEU A 255 17.62 2.87 4.29
C LEU A 255 18.78 3.73 4.81
N MET A 256 18.46 4.83 5.50
CA MET A 256 19.51 5.74 5.98
C MET A 256 20.36 5.14 7.10
N PRO A 257 19.80 4.52 8.14
CA PRO A 257 20.60 3.84 9.16
C PRO A 257 21.46 2.72 8.60
N ASP A 258 20.95 2.01 7.60
CA ASP A 258 21.65 0.88 7.00
C ASP A 258 22.70 1.31 5.97
N LEU A 259 22.31 2.12 4.97
CA LEU A 259 23.11 2.38 3.77
C LEU A 259 23.68 3.80 3.70
N GLY A 260 23.36 4.63 4.66
CA GLY A 260 23.67 6.06 4.61
C GLY A 260 22.91 6.79 3.48
N ILE A 261 23.22 8.07 3.30
CA ILE A 261 22.56 8.94 2.31
C ILE A 261 22.84 8.44 0.89
N ALA A 262 24.10 8.16 0.56
CA ALA A 262 24.48 7.76 -0.80
C ALA A 262 23.84 6.42 -1.21
N GLY A 263 23.91 5.41 -0.35
CA GLY A 263 23.27 4.11 -0.59
C GLY A 263 21.76 4.23 -0.72
N SER A 264 21.11 5.02 0.13
CA SER A 264 19.67 5.29 0.06
C SER A 264 19.27 5.92 -1.28
N LEU A 265 20.04 6.89 -1.78
CA LEU A 265 19.79 7.52 -3.08
C LEU A 265 19.96 6.53 -4.24
N ILE A 266 20.93 5.62 -4.18
CA ILE A 266 21.11 4.56 -5.18
C ILE A 266 19.87 3.66 -5.19
N VAL A 267 19.43 3.19 -4.02
CA VAL A 267 18.23 2.33 -3.91
C VAL A 267 17.00 3.03 -4.48
N VAL A 268 16.77 4.28 -4.09
CA VAL A 268 15.64 5.07 -4.61
C VAL A 268 15.71 5.23 -6.13
N THR A 269 16.91 5.46 -6.68
CA THR A 269 17.11 5.55 -8.13
C THR A 269 16.76 4.22 -8.81
N CYS A 270 17.20 3.09 -8.28
CA CYS A 270 16.83 1.76 -8.78
C CYS A 270 15.31 1.53 -8.73
N LEU A 271 14.63 1.94 -7.64
CA LEU A 271 13.17 1.86 -7.54
C LEU A 271 12.47 2.71 -8.59
N LEU A 272 12.95 3.93 -8.84
CA LEU A 272 12.39 4.80 -9.88
C LEU A 272 12.57 4.20 -11.28
N LEU A 273 13.68 3.52 -11.56
CA LEU A 273 13.86 2.77 -12.81
C LEU A 273 12.84 1.62 -12.94
N LEU A 274 12.64 0.84 -11.87
CA LEU A 274 11.64 -0.23 -11.84
C LEU A 274 10.23 0.31 -12.04
N PHE A 275 9.89 1.44 -11.42
CA PHE A 275 8.59 2.10 -11.59
C PHE A 275 8.39 2.63 -13.00
N SER A 276 9.46 3.13 -13.62
CA SER A 276 9.44 3.55 -15.04
C SER A 276 9.18 2.37 -15.98
N ILE A 277 9.73 1.19 -15.67
CA ILE A 277 9.46 -0.05 -16.42
C ILE A 277 7.98 -0.46 -16.24
N ALA A 278 7.43 -0.41 -15.02
CA ALA A 278 6.03 -0.70 -14.76
C ALA A 278 5.10 0.24 -15.54
N TYR A 279 5.39 1.53 -15.55
CA TYR A 279 4.65 2.52 -16.34
C TYR A 279 4.73 2.23 -17.86
N LYS A 280 5.93 1.98 -18.39
CA LYS A 280 6.12 1.62 -19.80
C LYS A 280 5.33 0.36 -20.19
N ASN A 281 5.28 -0.65 -19.31
CA ASN A 281 4.49 -1.85 -19.52
C ASN A 281 2.99 -1.56 -19.55
N LEU A 282 2.50 -0.65 -18.69
CA LEU A 282 1.11 -0.18 -18.69
C LEU A 282 0.77 0.48 -20.03
N LEU A 283 1.59 1.43 -20.51
CA LEU A 283 1.36 2.12 -21.78
C LEU A 283 1.32 1.17 -22.98
N LYS A 284 2.10 0.09 -22.93
CA LYS A 284 2.08 -0.98 -23.94
C LYS A 284 0.91 -1.94 -23.77
N SER A 285 0.07 -1.75 -22.76
CA SER A 285 -1.07 -2.61 -22.42
C SER A 285 -0.66 -4.08 -22.24
N TYR A 286 0.46 -4.32 -21.58
CA TYR A 286 0.88 -5.70 -21.26
C TYR A 286 -0.04 -6.28 -20.18
N ARG A 287 -0.20 -7.61 -20.21
CA ARG A 287 -1.08 -8.31 -19.28
C ARG A 287 -0.67 -8.08 -17.83
N TYR A 288 -1.66 -7.81 -16.97
CA TYR A 288 -1.48 -7.51 -15.53
C TYR A 288 -0.64 -6.26 -15.22
N SER A 289 -0.28 -5.44 -16.20
CA SER A 289 0.59 -4.28 -16.01
C SER A 289 -0.02 -3.17 -15.15
N LEU A 290 -1.33 -3.23 -14.86
CA LEU A 290 -1.96 -2.30 -13.92
C LEU A 290 -1.37 -2.46 -12.53
N PHE A 291 -1.20 -3.70 -12.04
CA PHE A 291 -0.77 -3.98 -10.66
C PHE A 291 0.61 -3.40 -10.33
N PRO A 292 1.69 -3.73 -11.08
CA PRO A 292 2.99 -3.14 -10.77
C PRO A 292 3.01 -1.61 -10.90
N TYR A 293 2.21 -1.05 -11.82
CA TYR A 293 2.06 0.39 -11.92
C TYR A 293 1.33 0.98 -10.71
N ALA A 294 0.20 0.40 -10.30
CA ALA A 294 -0.58 0.88 -9.16
C ALA A 294 0.23 0.81 -7.86
N ILE A 295 0.97 -0.28 -7.65
CA ILE A 295 1.89 -0.43 -6.51
C ILE A 295 2.99 0.63 -6.54
N ALA A 296 3.62 0.85 -7.72
CA ALA A 296 4.64 1.87 -7.86
C ALA A 296 4.12 3.26 -7.49
N MET A 297 2.94 3.61 -7.99
CA MET A 297 2.28 4.88 -7.67
C MET A 297 1.90 4.98 -6.19
N GLN A 298 1.41 3.90 -5.61
CA GLN A 298 1.10 3.83 -4.20
C GLN A 298 2.35 4.02 -3.33
N CYS A 299 3.44 3.29 -3.62
CA CYS A 299 4.71 3.47 -2.92
C CYS A 299 5.24 4.90 -3.04
N ALA A 300 5.06 5.53 -4.21
CA ALA A 300 5.44 6.92 -4.41
C ALA A 300 4.59 7.90 -3.57
N ILE A 301 3.26 7.69 -3.50
CA ILE A 301 2.36 8.52 -2.68
C ILE A 301 2.70 8.38 -1.20
N PHE A 302 2.90 7.15 -0.73
CA PHE A 302 3.16 6.88 0.68
C PHE A 302 4.63 7.04 1.09
N SER A 303 5.52 7.37 0.16
CA SER A 303 6.97 7.53 0.46
C SER A 303 7.28 8.60 1.52
N GLY A 304 6.40 9.57 1.70
CA GLY A 304 6.48 10.57 2.78
C GLY A 304 6.12 10.06 4.17
N PHE A 305 5.51 8.86 4.25
CA PHE A 305 5.02 8.28 5.50
C PHE A 305 5.70 6.96 5.84
N TYR A 306 5.99 6.15 4.82
CA TYR A 306 6.48 4.79 5.02
C TYR A 306 7.09 4.20 3.76
N ASN A 307 8.01 3.25 3.91
CA ASN A 307 8.57 2.50 2.79
C ASN A 307 7.72 1.25 2.47
N LEU A 308 6.62 1.45 1.77
CA LEU A 308 5.73 0.33 1.41
C LEU A 308 6.38 -0.69 0.48
N PHE A 309 7.33 -0.27 -0.37
CA PHE A 309 7.95 -1.18 -1.32
C PHE A 309 8.77 -2.28 -0.63
N PHE A 310 9.29 -2.02 0.57
CA PHE A 310 10.06 -2.99 1.35
C PHE A 310 9.19 -3.87 2.26
N ILE A 311 7.88 -3.77 2.14
CA ILE A 311 6.97 -4.72 2.76
C ILE A 311 6.75 -5.88 1.79
N GLN A 312 6.93 -7.11 2.26
CA GLN A 312 6.82 -8.35 1.49
C GLN A 312 5.56 -8.40 0.60
N THR A 313 4.40 -7.99 1.10
CA THR A 313 3.12 -7.97 0.37
C THR A 313 3.22 -7.20 -0.94
N TYR A 314 3.70 -5.96 -0.90
CA TYR A 314 3.80 -5.09 -2.08
C TYR A 314 4.92 -5.52 -3.02
N PHE A 315 6.06 -5.87 -2.45
CA PHE A 315 7.20 -6.37 -3.23
C PHE A 315 6.82 -7.65 -4.00
N LEU A 316 6.22 -8.64 -3.34
CA LEU A 316 5.80 -9.88 -3.99
C LEU A 316 4.76 -9.61 -5.09
N LEU A 317 3.74 -8.79 -4.83
CA LEU A 317 2.75 -8.46 -5.84
C LEU A 317 3.39 -7.74 -7.04
N PHE A 318 4.31 -6.80 -6.78
CA PHE A 318 5.04 -6.09 -7.82
C PHE A 318 5.87 -7.06 -8.69
N ILE A 319 6.71 -7.88 -8.07
CA ILE A 319 7.60 -8.81 -8.79
C ILE A 319 6.80 -9.88 -9.53
N VAL A 320 5.85 -10.52 -8.85
CA VAL A 320 5.02 -11.58 -9.45
C VAL A 320 4.27 -11.04 -10.67
N THR A 321 3.62 -9.88 -10.55
CA THR A 321 2.88 -9.30 -11.67
C THR A 321 3.81 -8.77 -12.78
N LEU A 322 5.00 -8.24 -12.44
CA LEU A 322 5.99 -7.81 -13.41
C LEU A 322 6.55 -8.98 -14.21
N VAL A 323 6.79 -10.13 -13.57
CA VAL A 323 7.21 -11.37 -14.21
C VAL A 323 6.11 -11.92 -15.10
N PHE A 324 4.87 -12.02 -14.60
CA PHE A 324 3.72 -12.49 -15.39
C PHE A 324 3.39 -11.61 -16.60
N VAL A 325 3.74 -10.32 -16.57
CA VAL A 325 3.66 -9.44 -17.74
C VAL A 325 4.43 -10.02 -18.93
N ARG A 326 5.54 -10.72 -18.69
CA ARG A 326 6.44 -11.22 -19.74
C ARG A 326 6.23 -12.70 -20.10
N ILE A 327 5.58 -13.48 -19.25
CA ILE A 327 5.37 -14.90 -19.50
C ILE A 327 4.09 -15.09 -20.30
N LYS A 328 4.21 -15.52 -21.56
CA LYS A 328 3.10 -15.84 -22.47
C LYS A 328 2.28 -17.09 -22.07
N ILE A 329 2.48 -17.68 -20.91
CA ILE A 329 2.03 -19.05 -20.54
C ILE A 329 0.49 -19.19 -20.45
N PHE A 330 -0.28 -18.12 -20.41
CA PHE A 330 -1.75 -18.20 -20.33
C PHE A 330 -2.47 -17.48 -21.47
N THR A 331 -1.94 -17.52 -22.66
CA THR A 331 -2.66 -17.13 -23.86
C THR A 331 -3.58 -18.26 -24.31
N GLY A 332 -4.65 -18.53 -23.57
CA GLY A 332 -5.84 -19.08 -24.17
C GLY A 332 -6.34 -18.05 -25.18
N SER A 333 -6.27 -18.38 -26.46
CA SER A 333 -6.94 -17.68 -27.54
C SER A 333 -8.34 -17.30 -27.09
N HIS A 334 -8.62 -16.03 -26.98
CA HIS A 334 -10.01 -15.60 -26.93
C HIS A 334 -10.64 -15.91 -28.30
N PRO A 335 -11.65 -16.75 -28.38
CA PRO A 335 -12.45 -16.77 -29.58
C PRO A 335 -13.08 -15.37 -29.72
N HIS A 336 -12.90 -14.78 -30.86
CA HIS A 336 -13.62 -13.60 -31.26
C HIS A 336 -15.13 -13.90 -31.18
N VAL A 337 -15.86 -13.21 -30.28
CA VAL A 337 -17.31 -13.06 -30.33
C VAL A 337 -17.56 -11.56 -30.47
#